data_946dacc667d2f8804a3ec6d7f2cc5bd3
#
_entry.id   946dacc667d2f8804a3ec6d7f2cc5bd3
#
_cell.length_a   1.000
_cell.length_b   1.000
_cell.length_c   1.000
_cell.angle_alpha   90.00
_cell.angle_beta   90.00
_cell.angle_gamma   90.00
#
_symmetry.space_group_name_H-M   'P 1'
#
loop_
_entity.id
_entity.type
_entity.pdbx_description
1 polymer ?
#
loop_
_entity_poly.entity_id
_entity_poly.type
_entity_poly.pdbx_seq_one_letter_code
_entity_poly.pdbx_strand_id
1 'polypeptide(L)'
;MTTPIVDFVKKYADSHTLRLHMPGHKGKSVLGCENLDITEISGADVLYSASGVIKLSQQNATELFGTKKTLYSTEGASLTIRAMLKLVEMYAKKEGRRPIIAAGRNAHKVFLTTAALLDFEVDWLYGENSGNLLCTK
;
A
#
# COMPACT_ATOMS: atom_id res chain seq x y z
N MET A 1 -5.09 11.60 -18.39
CA MET A 1 -4.58 10.40 -17.68
C MET A 1 -5.68 9.35 -17.67
N THR A 2 -5.39 8.10 -18.01
CA THR A 2 -6.35 6.99 -18.00
C THR A 2 -6.48 6.39 -16.60
N THR A 3 -7.57 5.67 -16.33
CA THR A 3 -7.82 4.98 -15.07
C THR A 3 -7.92 3.46 -15.28
N PRO A 4 -6.81 2.76 -15.62
CA PRO A 4 -6.84 1.42 -16.21
C PRO A 4 -7.65 0.39 -15.40
N ILE A 5 -7.54 0.39 -14.08
CA ILE A 5 -8.31 -0.52 -13.21
C ILE A 5 -9.80 -0.19 -13.28
N VAL A 6 -10.17 1.09 -13.13
CA VAL A 6 -11.57 1.53 -13.15
C VAL A 6 -12.19 1.30 -14.52
N ASP A 7 -11.45 1.61 -15.58
CA ASP A 7 -11.89 1.42 -16.97
C ASP A 7 -12.15 -0.05 -17.27
N PHE A 8 -11.24 -0.94 -16.80
CA PHE A 8 -11.41 -2.39 -16.93
C PHE A 8 -12.65 -2.89 -16.18
N VAL A 9 -12.81 -2.49 -14.91
CA VAL A 9 -13.94 -2.95 -14.07
C VAL A 9 -15.27 -2.50 -14.64
N LYS A 10 -15.39 -1.26 -15.11
CA LYS A 10 -16.60 -0.75 -15.76
C LYS A 10 -16.91 -1.52 -17.04
N LYS A 11 -15.90 -1.71 -17.91
CA LYS A 11 -16.05 -2.48 -19.14
C LYS A 11 -16.49 -3.91 -18.86
N TYR A 12 -15.94 -4.56 -17.81
CA TYR A 12 -16.34 -5.88 -17.40
C TYR A 12 -17.79 -5.92 -16.88
N ALA A 13 -18.18 -4.94 -16.06
CA ALA A 13 -19.56 -4.79 -15.59
C ALA A 13 -20.58 -4.69 -16.75
N ASP A 14 -20.25 -3.92 -17.77
CA ASP A 14 -21.08 -3.70 -18.95
C ASP A 14 -21.07 -4.86 -19.95
N SER A 15 -20.15 -5.80 -19.84
CA SER A 15 -20.00 -6.92 -20.78
C SER A 15 -21.09 -8.00 -20.65
N HIS A 16 -21.88 -7.96 -19.60
CA HIS A 16 -22.88 -8.98 -19.25
C HIS A 16 -22.31 -10.41 -19.20
N THR A 17 -21.01 -10.56 -18.97
CA THR A 17 -20.33 -11.85 -18.84
C THR A 17 -20.90 -12.64 -17.67
N LEU A 18 -21.20 -13.93 -17.89
CA LEU A 18 -21.65 -14.82 -16.83
C LEU A 18 -20.56 -15.00 -15.76
N ARG A 19 -20.87 -14.60 -14.53
CA ARG A 19 -19.92 -14.60 -13.41
C ARG A 19 -19.97 -15.90 -12.63
N LEU A 20 -19.15 -16.87 -13.01
CA LEU A 20 -19.00 -18.13 -12.28
C LEU A 20 -17.91 -18.07 -11.20
N HIS A 21 -17.14 -16.99 -11.18
CA HIS A 21 -16.07 -16.72 -10.21
C HIS A 21 -16.62 -16.11 -8.88
N MET A 22 -15.78 -16.07 -7.85
CA MET A 22 -16.05 -15.26 -6.67
C MET A 22 -16.00 -13.75 -7.04
N PRO A 23 -16.68 -12.86 -6.33
CA PRO A 23 -17.51 -13.11 -5.13
C PRO A 23 -18.87 -13.74 -5.41
N GLY A 24 -19.48 -14.30 -4.34
CA GLY A 24 -20.72 -15.10 -4.42
C GLY A 24 -21.98 -14.38 -4.87
N HIS A 25 -22.05 -13.03 -4.75
CA HIS A 25 -23.19 -12.22 -5.20
C HIS A 25 -23.35 -12.20 -6.75
N LYS A 26 -22.33 -12.63 -7.50
CA LYS A 26 -22.36 -12.73 -8.97
C LYS A 26 -22.76 -11.42 -9.69
N GLY A 27 -22.45 -10.27 -9.08
CA GLY A 27 -22.83 -8.95 -9.60
C GLY A 27 -24.30 -8.58 -9.39
N LYS A 28 -25.09 -9.38 -8.65
CA LYS A 28 -26.46 -9.03 -8.29
C LYS A 28 -26.45 -7.88 -7.29
N SER A 29 -27.13 -6.81 -7.64
CA SER A 29 -27.15 -5.60 -6.84
C SER A 29 -27.95 -5.75 -5.55
N VAL A 30 -27.32 -5.46 -4.42
CA VAL A 30 -27.92 -5.29 -3.08
C VAL A 30 -27.58 -3.90 -2.55
N LEU A 31 -26.29 -3.51 -2.64
CA LEU A 31 -25.77 -2.21 -2.20
C LEU A 31 -25.51 -1.26 -3.39
N GLY A 32 -25.61 -1.74 -4.63
CA GLY A 32 -25.43 -0.96 -5.85
C GLY A 32 -24.00 -0.97 -6.43
N CYS A 33 -23.04 -1.62 -5.79
CA CYS A 33 -21.63 -1.68 -6.24
C CYS A 33 -21.13 -3.09 -6.59
N GLU A 34 -21.95 -4.11 -6.43
CA GLU A 34 -21.54 -5.52 -6.59
C GLU A 34 -21.14 -5.88 -8.03
N ASN A 35 -21.64 -5.14 -9.01
CA ASN A 35 -21.23 -5.32 -10.41
C ASN A 35 -19.80 -4.87 -10.66
N LEU A 36 -19.24 -4.02 -9.79
CA LEU A 36 -17.86 -3.54 -9.83
C LEU A 36 -16.91 -4.40 -8.99
N ASP A 37 -17.44 -5.31 -8.17
CA ASP A 37 -16.64 -6.21 -7.35
C ASP A 37 -16.25 -7.45 -8.16
N ILE A 38 -14.96 -7.61 -8.37
CA ILE A 38 -14.36 -8.66 -9.19
C ILE A 38 -13.20 -9.33 -8.44
N THR A 39 -12.74 -10.45 -8.96
CA THR A 39 -11.52 -11.14 -8.50
C THR A 39 -10.46 -11.15 -9.61
N GLU A 40 -9.49 -12.03 -9.51
CA GLU A 40 -8.38 -12.25 -10.45
C GLU A 40 -8.87 -12.98 -11.72
N ILE A 41 -9.81 -12.37 -12.42
CA ILE A 41 -10.33 -12.88 -13.71
C ILE A 41 -9.39 -12.49 -14.86
N SER A 42 -9.58 -13.10 -16.01
CA SER A 42 -8.78 -12.81 -17.20
C SER A 42 -8.79 -11.30 -17.51
N GLY A 43 -7.62 -10.70 -17.56
CA GLY A 43 -7.40 -9.27 -17.80
C GLY A 43 -7.46 -8.38 -16.57
N ALA A 44 -7.91 -8.86 -15.40
CA ALA A 44 -7.96 -8.07 -14.15
C ALA A 44 -6.57 -7.83 -13.52
N ASP A 45 -5.58 -8.62 -13.94
CA ASP A 45 -4.24 -8.59 -13.34
C ASP A 45 -4.21 -9.13 -11.90
N VAL A 46 -3.02 -9.25 -11.32
CA VAL A 46 -2.77 -9.69 -9.94
C VAL A 46 -1.83 -8.72 -9.27
N LEU A 47 -2.19 -8.20 -8.09
CA LEU A 47 -1.43 -7.17 -7.41
C LEU A 47 0.01 -7.57 -7.12
N TYR A 48 0.27 -8.82 -6.75
CA TYR A 48 1.60 -9.32 -6.41
C TYR A 48 2.57 -9.27 -7.60
N SER A 49 2.13 -9.67 -8.78
CA SER A 49 2.96 -9.72 -9.99
C SER A 49 2.84 -8.48 -10.88
N ALA A 50 1.72 -7.79 -10.81
CA ALA A 50 1.36 -6.57 -11.55
C ALA A 50 1.96 -6.52 -12.97
N SER A 51 1.26 -7.11 -13.95
CA SER A 51 1.74 -7.19 -15.34
C SER A 51 0.80 -6.52 -16.36
N GLY A 52 -0.44 -6.24 -15.97
CA GLY A 52 -1.51 -5.69 -16.80
C GLY A 52 -2.05 -4.33 -16.31
N VAL A 53 -3.35 -4.27 -16.05
CA VAL A 53 -4.05 -3.02 -15.68
C VAL A 53 -3.58 -2.43 -14.36
N ILE A 54 -3.17 -3.27 -13.40
CA ILE A 54 -2.60 -2.79 -12.13
C ILE A 54 -1.25 -2.14 -12.38
N LYS A 55 -0.38 -2.77 -13.20
CA LYS A 55 0.91 -2.17 -13.58
C LYS A 55 0.74 -0.82 -14.27
N LEU A 56 -0.18 -0.72 -15.23
CA LEU A 56 -0.47 0.54 -15.92
C LEU A 56 -0.96 1.61 -14.95
N SER A 57 -1.84 1.23 -14.00
CA SER A 57 -2.31 2.15 -12.97
C SER A 57 -1.19 2.62 -12.04
N GLN A 58 -0.27 1.73 -11.63
CA GLN A 58 0.92 2.09 -10.85
C GLN A 58 1.87 3.01 -11.62
N GLN A 59 2.00 2.82 -12.94
CA GLN A 59 2.78 3.73 -13.80
C GLN A 59 2.16 5.12 -13.87
N ASN A 60 0.84 5.22 -14.06
CA ASN A 60 0.13 6.50 -14.03
C ASN A 60 0.31 7.22 -12.69
N ALA A 61 0.22 6.49 -11.57
CA ALA A 61 0.50 7.06 -10.25
C ALA A 61 1.95 7.51 -10.09
N THR A 62 2.90 6.76 -10.66
CA THR A 62 4.32 7.12 -10.66
C THR A 62 4.56 8.45 -11.39
N GLU A 63 3.93 8.63 -12.55
CA GLU A 63 4.00 9.90 -13.31
C GLU A 63 3.33 11.05 -12.56
N LEU A 64 2.13 10.80 -12.00
CA LEU A 64 1.36 11.81 -11.27
C LEU A 64 2.10 12.35 -10.05
N PHE A 65 2.74 11.48 -9.29
CA PHE A 65 3.46 11.84 -8.07
C PHE A 65 4.94 12.16 -8.29
N GLY A 66 5.45 12.05 -9.52
CA GLY A 66 6.86 12.30 -9.85
C GLY A 66 7.82 11.37 -9.11
N THR A 67 7.40 10.15 -8.78
CA THR A 67 8.20 9.17 -8.06
C THR A 67 8.98 8.27 -9.02
N LYS A 68 10.01 7.59 -8.54
CA LYS A 68 10.72 6.60 -9.34
C LYS A 68 9.88 5.34 -9.60
N LYS A 69 9.05 4.96 -8.64
CA LYS A 69 8.13 3.83 -8.71
C LYS A 69 7.05 3.96 -7.65
N THR A 70 5.82 3.64 -8.00
CA THR A 70 4.68 3.57 -7.08
C THR A 70 4.14 2.15 -7.05
N LEU A 71 3.90 1.63 -5.85
CA LEU A 71 3.31 0.31 -5.62
C LEU A 71 2.05 0.47 -4.77
N TYR A 72 1.02 -0.30 -5.06
CA TYR A 72 -0.20 -0.30 -4.27
C TYR A 72 -0.13 -1.29 -3.11
N SER A 73 -0.76 -0.93 -2.01
CA SER A 73 -0.93 -1.78 -0.84
C SER A 73 -2.42 -1.95 -0.52
N THR A 74 -2.83 -3.18 -0.24
CA THR A 74 -4.20 -3.50 0.22
C THR A 74 -4.35 -3.50 1.74
N GLU A 75 -3.24 -3.42 2.48
CA GLU A 75 -3.24 -3.35 3.94
C GLU A 75 -3.02 -1.92 4.47
N GLY A 76 -3.33 -0.93 3.64
CA GLY A 76 -3.25 0.49 3.97
C GLY A 76 -1.84 0.97 4.33
N ALA A 77 -1.76 2.11 5.02
CA ALA A 77 -0.50 2.73 5.43
C ALA A 77 0.35 1.84 6.35
N SER A 78 -0.26 0.93 7.09
CA SER A 78 0.47 0.03 8.00
C SER A 78 1.46 -0.87 7.27
N LEU A 79 1.06 -1.46 6.14
CA LEU A 79 1.97 -2.29 5.34
C LEU A 79 3.05 -1.44 4.68
N THR A 80 2.70 -0.26 4.16
CA THR A 80 3.68 0.63 3.50
C THR A 80 4.74 1.12 4.47
N ILE A 81 4.38 1.47 5.71
CA ILE A 81 5.35 1.84 6.77
C ILE A 81 6.27 0.66 7.08
N ARG A 82 5.73 -0.56 7.26
CA ARG A 82 6.53 -1.76 7.49
C ARG A 82 7.49 -2.05 6.34
N ALA A 83 7.00 -1.95 5.09
CA ALA A 83 7.82 -2.16 3.91
C ALA A 83 8.95 -1.14 3.80
N MET A 84 8.66 0.14 4.05
CA MET A 84 9.67 1.21 4.07
C MET A 84 10.76 0.93 5.10
N LEU A 85 10.40 0.60 6.33
CA LEU A 85 11.36 0.30 7.40
C LEU A 85 12.14 -0.98 7.13
N LYS A 86 11.50 -1.99 6.49
CA LYS A 86 12.20 -3.21 6.05
C LYS A 86 13.26 -2.92 4.98
N LEU A 87 12.99 -2.02 4.05
CA LEU A 87 13.98 -1.61 3.05
C LEU A 87 15.18 -0.90 3.70
N VAL A 88 14.94 -0.05 4.70
CA VAL A 88 16.03 0.59 5.48
C VAL A 88 16.87 -0.45 6.21
N GLU A 89 16.22 -1.42 6.87
CA GLU A 89 16.89 -2.51 7.57
C GLU A 89 17.74 -3.37 6.60
N MET A 90 17.18 -3.73 5.45
CA MET A 90 17.90 -4.50 4.43
C MET A 90 19.12 -3.72 3.90
N TYR A 91 18.98 -2.42 3.68
CA TYR A 91 20.09 -1.57 3.25
C TYR A 91 21.19 -1.49 4.31
N ALA A 92 20.82 -1.25 5.57
CA ALA A 92 21.77 -1.19 6.67
C ALA A 92 22.54 -2.51 6.83
N LYS A 93 21.85 -3.65 6.76
CA LYS A 93 22.49 -4.99 6.81
C LYS A 93 23.45 -5.23 5.66
N LYS A 94 23.10 -4.79 4.45
CA LYS A 94 24.01 -4.88 3.29
C LYS A 94 25.32 -4.13 3.52
N GLU A 95 25.25 -2.99 4.23
CA GLU A 95 26.41 -2.18 4.60
C GLU A 95 27.11 -2.66 5.89
N GLY A 96 26.71 -3.81 6.44
CA GLY A 96 27.26 -4.36 7.69
C GLY A 96 26.90 -3.51 8.93
N ARG A 97 25.83 -2.73 8.89
CA ARG A 97 25.40 -1.82 9.97
C ARG A 97 24.10 -2.26 10.60
N ARG A 98 23.96 -2.00 11.91
CA ARG A 98 22.66 -2.08 12.59
C ARG A 98 21.91 -0.76 12.40
N PRO A 99 20.65 -0.77 11.96
CA PRO A 99 19.90 0.46 11.76
C PRO A 99 19.54 1.12 13.10
N ILE A 100 19.77 2.44 13.19
CA ILE A 100 19.23 3.31 14.24
C ILE A 100 18.34 4.32 13.53
N ILE A 101 17.08 4.42 13.93
CA ILE A 101 16.11 5.26 13.26
C ILE A 101 15.62 6.34 14.21
N ALA A 102 15.88 7.61 13.86
CA ALA A 102 15.36 8.74 14.60
C ALA A 102 13.87 8.94 14.34
N ALA A 103 13.08 9.08 15.40
CA ALA A 103 11.64 9.26 15.30
C ALA A 103 11.07 10.17 16.40
N GLY A 104 10.07 10.98 16.05
CA GLY A 104 9.29 11.73 17.01
C GLY A 104 8.38 10.85 17.86
N ARG A 105 8.08 11.29 19.08
CA ARG A 105 7.18 10.57 20.00
C ARG A 105 5.74 10.45 19.51
N ASN A 106 5.36 11.22 18.50
CA ASN A 106 4.06 11.17 17.83
C ASN A 106 4.01 10.13 16.67
N ALA A 107 5.05 9.32 16.49
CA ALA A 107 5.06 8.28 15.48
C ALA A 107 3.90 7.29 15.68
N HIS A 108 3.27 6.88 14.58
CA HIS A 108 2.17 5.93 14.60
C HIS A 108 2.60 4.60 15.24
N LYS A 109 1.69 3.93 15.98
CA LYS A 109 1.99 2.66 16.67
C LYS A 109 2.63 1.58 15.79
N VAL A 110 2.33 1.59 14.49
CA VAL A 110 2.93 0.66 13.51
C VAL A 110 4.45 0.84 13.44
N PHE A 111 4.97 2.05 13.62
CA PHE A 111 6.41 2.28 13.70
C PHE A 111 7.03 1.50 14.87
N LEU A 112 6.42 1.59 16.06
CA LEU A 112 6.90 0.87 17.26
C LEU A 112 6.86 -0.65 17.08
N THR A 113 5.72 -1.16 16.59
CA THR A 113 5.58 -2.61 16.36
C THR A 113 6.52 -3.11 15.26
N THR A 114 6.87 -2.27 14.31
CA THR A 114 7.83 -2.61 13.25
C THR A 114 9.26 -2.55 13.77
N ALA A 115 9.58 -1.59 14.65
CA ALA A 115 10.88 -1.54 15.32
C ALA A 115 11.15 -2.85 16.10
N ALA A 116 10.15 -3.32 16.85
CA ALA A 116 10.23 -4.59 17.57
C ALA A 116 10.33 -5.80 16.61
N LEU A 117 9.57 -5.80 15.51
CA LEU A 117 9.57 -6.89 14.53
C LEU A 117 10.91 -7.02 13.79
N LEU A 118 11.52 -5.90 13.45
CA LEU A 118 12.77 -5.83 12.66
C LEU A 118 14.04 -5.68 13.51
N ASP A 119 13.89 -5.59 14.83
CA ASP A 119 14.99 -5.46 15.80
C ASP A 119 15.94 -4.30 15.47
N PHE A 120 15.39 -3.10 15.25
CA PHE A 120 16.19 -1.89 15.11
C PHE A 120 16.04 -0.97 16.32
N GLU A 121 17.07 -0.18 16.60
CA GLU A 121 17.07 0.83 17.66
C GLU A 121 16.33 2.08 17.21
N VAL A 122 15.65 2.72 18.17
CA VAL A 122 14.96 4.00 17.94
C VAL A 122 15.63 5.07 18.77
N ASP A 123 16.11 6.11 18.08
CA ASP A 123 16.54 7.38 18.71
C ASP A 123 15.34 8.34 18.77
N TRP A 124 14.84 8.58 19.99
CA TRP A 124 13.63 9.37 20.19
C TRP A 124 13.92 10.85 20.20
N LEU A 125 13.33 11.54 19.23
CA LEU A 125 13.34 13.01 19.18
C LEU A 125 12.26 13.57 20.09
N TYR A 126 12.67 14.30 21.09
CA TYR A 126 11.77 14.97 22.04
C TYR A 126 11.60 16.44 21.66
N GLY A 127 10.39 16.99 21.90
CA GLY A 127 10.13 18.41 21.76
C GLY A 127 10.85 19.26 22.85
N GLU A 128 11.02 20.54 22.57
CA GLU A 128 11.69 21.48 23.52
C GLU A 128 10.90 21.69 24.83
N ASN A 129 9.57 21.53 24.79
CA ASN A 129 8.72 21.66 25.97
C ASN A 129 8.31 20.26 26.46
N SER A 130 8.85 19.87 27.60
CA SER A 130 8.60 18.57 28.26
C SER A 130 7.12 18.26 28.58
N GLY A 131 6.21 19.24 28.44
CA GLY A 131 4.78 19.08 28.65
C GLY A 131 3.99 18.55 27.43
N ASN A 132 4.56 18.58 26.22
CA ASN A 132 3.90 18.19 24.99
C ASN A 132 4.61 17.01 24.33
N LEU A 133 4.22 15.80 24.68
CA LEU A 133 4.77 14.55 24.10
C LEU A 133 4.55 14.41 22.57
N LEU A 134 3.70 15.26 21.98
CA LEU A 134 3.29 15.16 20.58
C LEU A 134 4.03 16.15 19.66
N CYS A 135 4.83 17.05 20.19
CA CYS A 135 5.57 18.03 19.40
C CYS A 135 7.05 17.64 19.33
N THR A 136 7.54 17.40 18.12
CA THR A 136 8.95 17.41 17.78
C THR A 136 9.30 18.76 17.12
N LYS A 137 10.56 19.16 17.23
CA LYS A 137 11.08 20.31 16.46
C LYS A 137 10.84 20.11 14.98
#